data_1d7115fadd49924fea3bcedae6ef165e
#
_entry.id   1d7115fadd49924fea3bcedae6ef165e
#
_cell.length_a   1.000
_cell.length_b   1.000
_cell.length_c   1.000
_cell.angle_alpha   90.00
_cell.angle_beta   90.00
_cell.angle_gamma   90.00
#
_symmetry.space_group_name_H-M   'P 1'
#
loop_
_entity.id
_entity.type
_entity.pdbx_description
1 polymer ?
#
loop_
_entity_poly.entity_id
_entity_poly.type
_entity_poly.pdbx_seq_one_letter_code
_entity_poly.pdbx_strand_id
1 'polypeptide(L)'
;VGTMEDFKHLTDEIHKRGMQCILDVVYNHTSPDSWLIENHPDWFKRDAQGNTVTLVPDWSDIADLDYGKEELWQYQIDTLKMWAEMVDGFRCDVAPRVPVEFWRQARREVEQVRPGAIWLAESTEKHFIKFIRSQGGYCATDSQLYEVFDICYDYDIWPSFLHYVKGKD
;
A
#
# COMPACT_ATOMS: atom_id res chain seq x y z
N VAL A 1 11.39 16.83 -4.02
CA VAL A 1 10.18 17.56 -4.27
C VAL A 1 9.76 18.33 -3.03
N GLY A 2 10.51 19.36 -2.64
CA GLY A 2 10.20 20.17 -1.47
C GLY A 2 10.70 19.59 -0.13
N THR A 3 10.38 20.29 0.94
CA THR A 3 10.75 19.96 2.32
C THR A 3 9.54 19.44 3.11
N MET A 4 9.76 18.95 4.33
CA MET A 4 8.66 18.63 5.27
C MET A 4 7.80 19.85 5.60
N GLU A 5 8.39 21.05 5.65
CA GLU A 5 7.64 22.30 5.85
C GLU A 5 6.73 22.61 4.67
N ASP A 6 7.21 22.39 3.43
CA ASP A 6 6.38 22.55 2.23
C ASP A 6 5.20 21.56 2.23
N PHE A 7 5.44 20.31 2.63
CA PHE A 7 4.39 19.30 2.73
C PHE A 7 3.35 19.68 3.81
N LYS A 8 3.83 20.10 4.99
CA LYS A 8 2.94 20.57 6.05
C LYS A 8 2.13 21.78 5.59
N HIS A 9 2.75 22.74 4.91
CA HIS A 9 2.04 23.88 4.35
C HIS A 9 0.96 23.44 3.34
N LEU A 10 1.26 22.47 2.48
CA LEU A 10 0.30 21.91 1.54
C LEU A 10 -0.91 21.29 2.28
N THR A 11 -0.68 20.46 3.29
CA THR A 11 -1.77 19.83 4.06
C THR A 11 -2.61 20.86 4.82
N ASP A 12 -1.96 21.88 5.43
CA ASP A 12 -2.65 22.99 6.08
C ASP A 12 -3.56 23.76 5.11
N GLU A 13 -3.08 24.00 3.87
CA GLU A 13 -3.86 24.69 2.83
C GLU A 13 -5.02 23.84 2.28
N ILE A 14 -4.87 22.51 2.24
CA ILE A 14 -5.95 21.57 1.92
C ILE A 14 -7.04 21.65 3.00
N HIS A 15 -6.65 21.55 4.27
CA HIS A 15 -7.58 21.60 5.41
C HIS A 15 -8.33 22.95 5.51
N LYS A 16 -7.65 24.08 5.27
CA LYS A 16 -8.29 25.40 5.22
C LYS A 16 -9.41 25.50 4.19
N ARG A 17 -9.38 24.68 3.15
CA ARG A 17 -10.41 24.62 2.11
C ARG A 17 -11.51 23.58 2.41
N GLY A 18 -11.50 22.97 3.60
CA GLY A 18 -12.47 21.97 4.03
C GLY A 18 -12.29 20.63 3.34
N MET A 19 -11.13 20.36 2.75
CA MET A 19 -10.79 19.08 2.13
C MET A 19 -9.97 18.23 3.09
N GLN A 20 -9.98 16.90 2.86
CA GLN A 20 -9.10 15.95 3.53
C GLN A 20 -7.93 15.57 2.63
N CYS A 21 -6.80 15.28 3.24
CA CYS A 21 -5.59 14.84 2.55
C CYS A 21 -5.31 13.38 2.89
N ILE A 22 -5.30 12.50 1.90
CA ILE A 22 -4.82 11.13 2.05
C ILE A 22 -3.51 10.96 1.29
N LEU A 23 -2.56 10.25 1.88
CA LEU A 23 -1.24 10.00 1.30
C LEU A 23 -1.22 8.64 0.62
N ASP A 24 -0.66 8.58 -0.59
CA ASP A 24 -0.38 7.31 -1.26
C ASP A 24 0.87 6.67 -0.66
N VAL A 25 0.77 5.43 -0.19
CA VAL A 25 1.86 4.67 0.39
C VAL A 25 2.09 3.37 -0.37
N VAL A 26 3.34 3.15 -0.80
CA VAL A 26 3.77 1.96 -1.54
C VAL A 26 4.56 1.07 -0.59
N TYR A 27 3.88 0.06 -0.03
CA TYR A 27 4.45 -0.81 1.01
C TYR A 27 4.68 -2.25 0.55
N ASN A 28 4.29 -2.63 -0.67
CA ASN A 28 4.61 -3.93 -1.22
C ASN A 28 6.05 -4.03 -1.75
N HIS A 29 6.60 -2.91 -2.24
CA HIS A 29 7.89 -2.89 -2.94
C HIS A 29 8.57 -1.53 -2.81
N THR A 30 9.81 -1.45 -3.28
CA THR A 30 10.54 -0.19 -3.48
C THR A 30 11.16 -0.16 -4.87
N SER A 31 11.66 1.00 -5.29
CA SER A 31 12.60 1.12 -6.40
C SER A 31 13.91 0.34 -6.10
N PRO A 32 14.58 -0.24 -7.11
CA PRO A 32 15.84 -0.95 -6.93
C PRO A 32 17.01 -0.10 -6.40
N ASP A 33 16.94 1.20 -6.52
CA ASP A 33 17.90 2.17 -5.98
C ASP A 33 17.50 2.75 -4.63
N SER A 34 16.55 2.13 -3.93
CA SER A 34 16.08 2.54 -2.62
C SER A 34 17.20 2.44 -1.57
N TRP A 35 17.30 3.47 -0.71
CA TRP A 35 18.16 3.45 0.47
C TRP A 35 17.94 2.19 1.35
N LEU A 36 16.71 1.67 1.39
CA LEU A 36 16.40 0.45 2.16
C LEU A 36 17.15 -0.78 1.66
N ILE A 37 17.40 -0.91 0.35
CA ILE A 37 18.14 -2.06 -0.22
C ILE A 37 19.58 -2.08 0.27
N GLU A 38 20.21 -0.91 0.39
CA GLU A 38 21.59 -0.78 0.86
C GLU A 38 21.70 -1.00 2.38
N ASN A 39 20.75 -0.50 3.16
CA ASN A 39 20.83 -0.46 4.61
C ASN A 39 20.10 -1.62 5.30
N HIS A 40 19.09 -2.21 4.65
CA HIS A 40 18.29 -3.34 5.15
C HIS A 40 18.11 -4.40 4.07
N PRO A 41 19.18 -4.98 3.52
CA PRO A 41 19.12 -5.88 2.37
C PRO A 41 18.33 -7.17 2.65
N ASP A 42 18.17 -7.56 3.90
CA ASP A 42 17.43 -8.73 4.36
C ASP A 42 15.89 -8.48 4.46
N TRP A 43 15.44 -7.24 4.26
CA TRP A 43 14.00 -6.92 4.18
C TRP A 43 13.39 -7.18 2.80
N PHE A 44 14.18 -7.64 1.84
CA PHE A 44 13.74 -7.86 0.47
C PHE A 44 13.74 -9.34 0.11
N LYS A 45 12.77 -9.74 -0.73
CA LYS A 45 12.77 -11.07 -1.35
C LYS A 45 13.95 -11.20 -2.28
N ARG A 46 14.62 -12.37 -2.22
CA ARG A 46 15.82 -12.65 -3.01
C ARG A 46 15.74 -14.02 -3.69
N ASP A 47 16.37 -14.11 -4.85
CA ASP A 47 16.59 -15.39 -5.51
C ASP A 47 17.76 -16.17 -4.87
N ALA A 48 18.02 -17.39 -5.39
CA ALA A 48 19.11 -18.23 -4.92
C ALA A 48 20.52 -17.63 -5.17
N GLN A 49 20.63 -16.62 -6.01
CA GLN A 49 21.86 -15.89 -6.32
C GLN A 49 22.01 -14.62 -5.45
N GLY A 50 20.97 -14.28 -4.66
CA GLY A 50 20.99 -13.13 -3.77
C GLY A 50 20.51 -11.82 -4.41
N ASN A 51 20.00 -11.85 -5.63
CA ASN A 51 19.44 -10.68 -6.28
C ASN A 51 18.02 -10.41 -5.73
N THR A 52 17.64 -9.14 -5.63
CA THR A 52 16.25 -8.76 -5.34
C THR A 52 15.33 -9.24 -6.47
N VAL A 53 14.13 -9.67 -6.11
CA VAL A 53 13.15 -10.21 -7.07
C VAL A 53 11.78 -9.57 -6.89
N THR A 54 10.98 -9.65 -7.96
CA THR A 54 9.53 -9.41 -7.92
C THR A 54 8.78 -10.66 -8.35
N LEU A 55 7.60 -10.90 -7.78
CA LEU A 55 6.71 -11.99 -8.23
C LEU A 55 5.92 -11.63 -9.48
N VAL A 56 5.92 -10.37 -9.91
CA VAL A 56 5.21 -9.89 -11.10
C VAL A 56 6.24 -9.60 -12.20
N PRO A 57 6.38 -10.47 -13.22
CA PRO A 57 7.45 -10.34 -14.22
C PRO A 57 7.48 -9.00 -14.97
N ASP A 58 6.30 -8.40 -15.18
CA ASP A 58 6.17 -7.12 -15.87
C ASP A 58 6.60 -5.90 -15.01
N TRP A 59 6.82 -6.10 -13.72
CA TRP A 59 7.27 -5.05 -12.78
C TRP A 59 8.79 -5.14 -12.55
N SER A 60 9.54 -5.01 -13.64
CA SER A 60 11.00 -5.21 -13.61
C SER A 60 11.80 -4.09 -12.93
N ASP A 61 11.14 -2.99 -12.62
CA ASP A 61 11.71 -1.78 -12.02
C ASP A 61 11.46 -1.67 -10.50
N ILE A 62 11.06 -2.78 -9.85
CA ILE A 62 10.80 -2.83 -8.43
C ILE A 62 11.53 -3.99 -7.72
N ALA A 63 11.61 -3.90 -6.38
CA ALA A 63 12.08 -4.96 -5.49
C ALA A 63 11.02 -5.25 -4.43
N ASP A 64 10.50 -6.49 -4.39
CA ASP A 64 9.48 -6.90 -3.42
C ASP A 64 10.03 -6.95 -1.99
N LEU A 65 9.29 -6.38 -1.04
CA LEU A 65 9.58 -6.47 0.38
C LEU A 65 9.20 -7.84 0.96
N ASP A 66 9.94 -8.28 1.99
CA ASP A 66 9.72 -9.55 2.69
C ASP A 66 9.03 -9.32 4.03
N TYR A 67 7.74 -9.47 4.08
CA TYR A 67 6.92 -9.33 5.28
C TYR A 67 7.11 -10.48 6.32
N GLY A 68 8.04 -11.39 6.10
CA GLY A 68 8.54 -12.30 7.13
C GLY A 68 9.47 -11.63 8.16
N LYS A 69 9.76 -10.33 8.01
CA LYS A 69 10.67 -9.55 8.87
C LYS A 69 9.90 -8.59 9.77
N GLU A 70 9.95 -8.81 11.09
CA GLU A 70 9.24 -7.97 12.06
C GLU A 70 9.76 -6.53 12.11
N GLU A 71 11.06 -6.34 11.91
CA GLU A 71 11.68 -5.01 11.87
C GLU A 71 11.17 -4.16 10.73
N LEU A 72 10.86 -4.77 9.56
CA LEU A 72 10.21 -4.08 8.45
C LEU A 72 8.83 -3.57 8.86
N TRP A 73 8.05 -4.39 9.58
CA TRP A 73 6.72 -3.97 10.04
C TRP A 73 6.81 -2.74 10.93
N GLN A 74 7.70 -2.77 11.91
CA GLN A 74 7.86 -1.66 12.83
C GLN A 74 8.29 -0.38 12.11
N TYR A 75 9.27 -0.47 11.20
CA TYR A 75 9.73 0.66 10.40
C TYR A 75 8.59 1.30 9.60
N GLN A 76 7.79 0.47 8.91
CA GLN A 76 6.69 0.98 8.09
C GLN A 76 5.55 1.55 8.94
N ILE A 77 5.23 0.95 10.08
CA ILE A 77 4.23 1.47 11.02
C ILE A 77 4.68 2.82 11.59
N ASP A 78 5.94 2.95 11.98
CA ASP A 78 6.47 4.23 12.48
C ASP A 78 6.44 5.31 11.40
N THR A 79 6.67 4.95 10.14
CA THR A 79 6.52 5.85 9.00
C THR A 79 5.06 6.30 8.82
N LEU A 80 4.09 5.38 8.92
CA LEU A 80 2.66 5.73 8.86
C LEU A 80 2.25 6.65 10.01
N LYS A 81 2.73 6.39 11.22
CA LYS A 81 2.45 7.25 12.39
C LYS A 81 3.01 8.66 12.20
N MET A 82 4.22 8.78 11.67
CA MET A 82 4.83 10.09 11.35
C MET A 82 3.97 10.86 10.35
N TRP A 83 3.52 10.23 9.28
CA TRP A 83 2.67 10.90 8.28
C TRP A 83 1.27 11.19 8.82
N ALA A 84 0.72 10.34 9.67
CA ALA A 84 -0.59 10.53 10.28
C ALA A 84 -0.71 11.80 11.14
N GLU A 85 0.40 12.38 11.57
CA GLU A 85 0.40 13.70 12.24
C GLU A 85 -0.09 14.82 11.30
N MET A 86 0.04 14.65 9.97
CA MET A 86 -0.23 15.68 8.99
C MET A 86 -1.38 15.36 8.03
N VAL A 87 -1.63 14.07 7.74
CA VAL A 87 -2.64 13.63 6.78
C VAL A 87 -3.85 12.98 7.45
N ASP A 88 -4.97 12.87 6.74
CA ASP A 88 -6.23 12.34 7.26
C ASP A 88 -6.40 10.85 6.96
N GLY A 89 -5.47 10.25 6.24
CA GLY A 89 -5.51 8.83 5.91
C GLY A 89 -4.52 8.41 4.84
N PHE A 90 -4.68 7.19 4.37
CA PHE A 90 -3.74 6.55 3.44
C PHE A 90 -4.49 5.85 2.31
N ARG A 91 -4.00 6.05 1.08
CA ARG A 91 -4.26 5.14 -0.04
C ARG A 91 -3.09 4.15 -0.09
N CYS A 92 -3.39 2.87 0.06
CA CYS A 92 -2.37 1.82 0.12
C CYS A 92 -2.26 1.12 -1.22
N ASP A 93 -1.12 1.35 -1.89
CA ASP A 93 -0.79 0.79 -3.20
C ASP A 93 -0.70 -0.74 -3.13
N VAL A 94 -1.31 -1.42 -4.09
CA VAL A 94 -1.36 -2.89 -4.19
C VAL A 94 -1.56 -3.55 -2.82
N ALA A 95 -2.48 -3.03 -2.02
CA ALA A 95 -2.72 -3.46 -0.63
C ALA A 95 -2.90 -4.98 -0.46
N PRO A 96 -3.51 -5.73 -1.42
CA PRO A 96 -3.63 -7.18 -1.34
C PRO A 96 -2.30 -7.94 -1.22
N ARG A 97 -1.19 -7.36 -1.69
CA ARG A 97 0.14 -7.98 -1.67
C ARG A 97 0.84 -7.90 -0.33
N VAL A 98 0.37 -7.03 0.56
CA VAL A 98 0.85 -6.86 1.93
C VAL A 98 -0.07 -7.63 2.88
N PRO A 99 0.46 -8.37 3.89
CA PRO A 99 -0.36 -9.16 4.80
C PRO A 99 -1.45 -8.32 5.50
N VAL A 100 -2.68 -8.84 5.55
CA VAL A 100 -3.79 -8.17 6.26
C VAL A 100 -3.48 -7.96 7.74
N GLU A 101 -2.72 -8.86 8.34
CA GLU A 101 -2.25 -8.76 9.72
C GLU A 101 -1.38 -7.53 9.95
N PHE A 102 -0.49 -7.22 8.98
CA PHE A 102 0.28 -5.96 9.02
C PHE A 102 -0.65 -4.75 8.99
N TRP A 103 -1.60 -4.69 8.04
CA TRP A 103 -2.55 -3.58 7.95
C TRP A 103 -3.39 -3.43 9.21
N ARG A 104 -3.80 -4.55 9.81
CA ARG A 104 -4.55 -4.54 11.07
C ARG A 104 -3.75 -3.95 12.23
N GLN A 105 -2.46 -4.30 12.32
CA GLN A 105 -1.56 -3.72 13.31
C GLN A 105 -1.32 -2.24 13.03
N ALA A 106 -0.97 -1.89 11.79
CA ALA A 106 -0.73 -0.52 11.36
C ALA A 106 -1.92 0.40 11.69
N ARG A 107 -3.15 -0.05 11.36
CA ARG A 107 -4.37 0.71 11.65
C ARG A 107 -4.55 0.96 13.14
N ARG A 108 -4.34 -0.05 13.99
CA ARG A 108 -4.45 0.12 15.45
C ARG A 108 -3.45 1.12 16.00
N GLU A 109 -2.24 1.14 15.48
CA GLU A 109 -1.21 2.07 15.97
C GLU A 109 -1.41 3.49 15.42
N VAL A 110 -1.79 3.61 14.16
CA VAL A 110 -2.14 4.92 13.56
C VAL A 110 -3.35 5.53 14.26
N GLU A 111 -4.34 4.74 14.68
CA GLU A 111 -5.52 5.23 15.43
C GLU A 111 -5.15 5.99 16.71
N GLN A 112 -4.01 5.69 17.32
CA GLN A 112 -3.50 6.39 18.50
C GLN A 112 -2.95 7.80 18.18
N VAL A 113 -2.54 8.03 16.93
CA VAL A 113 -1.99 9.31 16.44
C VAL A 113 -3.08 10.11 15.72
N ARG A 114 -3.84 9.46 14.86
CA ARG A 114 -4.93 10.05 14.07
C ARG A 114 -6.19 9.20 14.20
N PRO A 115 -7.01 9.44 15.23
CA PRO A 115 -8.31 8.78 15.39
C PRO A 115 -9.21 9.05 14.18
N GLY A 116 -9.79 7.97 13.62
CA GLY A 116 -10.66 8.07 12.46
C GLY A 116 -9.94 8.28 11.14
N ALA A 117 -8.64 7.95 11.04
CA ALA A 117 -7.91 7.99 9.78
C ALA A 117 -8.59 7.13 8.70
N ILE A 118 -8.64 7.65 7.47
CA ILE A 118 -9.25 6.99 6.31
C ILE A 118 -8.27 5.97 5.72
N TRP A 119 -8.75 4.75 5.48
CA TRP A 119 -7.96 3.68 4.87
C TRP A 119 -8.57 3.23 3.54
N LEU A 120 -7.90 3.56 2.45
CA LEU A 120 -8.27 3.21 1.09
C LEU A 120 -7.30 2.18 0.54
N ALA A 121 -7.78 0.98 0.22
CA ALA A 121 -6.99 -0.05 -0.44
C ALA A 121 -7.09 0.08 -1.96
N GLU A 122 -5.97 0.12 -2.65
CA GLU A 122 -5.97 -0.32 -4.03
C GLU A 122 -6.06 -1.83 -4.05
N SER A 123 -7.23 -2.35 -4.41
CA SER A 123 -7.46 -3.77 -4.62
C SER A 123 -6.91 -4.24 -5.98
N THR A 124 -7.08 -5.49 -6.31
CA THR A 124 -6.67 -6.07 -7.59
C THR A 124 -7.72 -7.05 -8.09
N GLU A 125 -7.69 -7.32 -9.39
CA GLU A 125 -8.62 -8.25 -10.02
C GLU A 125 -8.43 -9.70 -9.52
N LYS A 126 -9.49 -10.49 -9.56
CA LYS A 126 -9.47 -11.92 -9.15
C LYS A 126 -8.44 -12.75 -9.89
N HIS A 127 -8.18 -12.46 -11.16
CA HIS A 127 -7.18 -13.21 -11.93
C HIS A 127 -5.77 -12.93 -11.43
N PHE A 128 -5.47 -11.70 -11.02
CA PHE A 128 -4.18 -11.32 -10.44
C PHE A 128 -3.98 -12.01 -9.07
N ILE A 129 -5.00 -12.05 -8.22
CA ILE A 129 -4.95 -12.77 -6.94
C ILE A 129 -4.62 -14.25 -7.17
N LYS A 130 -5.28 -14.90 -8.14
CA LYS A 130 -5.03 -16.31 -8.50
C LYS A 130 -3.60 -16.51 -9.01
N PHE A 131 -3.14 -15.61 -9.87
CA PHE A 131 -1.77 -15.65 -10.41
C PHE A 131 -0.74 -15.58 -9.28
N ILE A 132 -0.80 -14.57 -8.42
CA ILE A 132 0.16 -14.40 -7.32
C ILE A 132 0.17 -15.62 -6.39
N ARG A 133 -1.01 -16.14 -6.02
CA ARG A 133 -1.12 -17.33 -5.17
C ARG A 133 -0.56 -18.58 -5.84
N SER A 134 -0.70 -18.73 -7.16
CA SER A 134 -0.10 -19.84 -7.92
C SER A 134 1.42 -19.82 -7.92
N GLN A 135 2.03 -18.63 -7.73
CA GLN A 135 3.47 -18.46 -7.56
C GLN A 135 3.95 -18.59 -6.10
N GLY A 136 3.05 -19.00 -5.18
CA GLY A 136 3.36 -19.11 -3.75
C GLY A 136 3.39 -17.77 -3.01
N GLY A 137 2.98 -16.68 -3.67
CA GLY A 137 2.92 -15.35 -3.06
C GLY A 137 1.64 -15.12 -2.24
N TYR A 138 1.72 -14.20 -1.28
CA TYR A 138 0.54 -13.71 -0.57
C TYR A 138 -0.24 -12.71 -1.44
N CYS A 139 -1.56 -12.83 -1.44
CA CYS A 139 -2.45 -11.84 -2.01
C CYS A 139 -3.83 -11.97 -1.35
N ALA A 140 -4.29 -10.93 -0.66
CA ALA A 140 -5.59 -10.88 -0.01
C ALA A 140 -6.74 -10.77 -1.03
N THR A 141 -7.92 -11.20 -0.64
CA THR A 141 -9.19 -10.92 -1.35
C THR A 141 -9.80 -9.63 -0.84
N ASP A 142 -10.75 -9.04 -1.58
CA ASP A 142 -11.48 -7.84 -1.15
C ASP A 142 -12.18 -8.06 0.20
N SER A 143 -12.78 -9.25 0.41
CA SER A 143 -13.41 -9.55 1.70
C SER A 143 -12.42 -9.55 2.87
N GLN A 144 -11.17 -9.95 2.65
CA GLN A 144 -10.13 -9.86 3.67
C GLN A 144 -9.65 -8.41 3.86
N LEU A 145 -9.57 -7.62 2.78
CA LEU A 145 -9.22 -6.19 2.88
C LEU A 145 -10.29 -5.41 3.66
N TYR A 146 -11.59 -5.68 3.45
CA TYR A 146 -12.68 -5.03 4.20
C TYR A 146 -12.70 -5.35 5.70
N GLU A 147 -11.90 -6.28 6.19
CA GLU A 147 -11.67 -6.45 7.62
C GLU A 147 -10.85 -5.29 8.23
N VAL A 148 -10.14 -4.53 7.39
CA VAL A 148 -9.19 -3.50 7.83
C VAL A 148 -9.42 -2.16 7.15
N PHE A 149 -9.75 -2.12 5.87
CA PHE A 149 -9.91 -0.92 5.07
C PHE A 149 -11.35 -0.42 5.06
N ASP A 150 -11.52 0.89 4.99
CA ASP A 150 -12.84 1.53 4.89
C ASP A 150 -13.37 1.53 3.46
N ILE A 151 -12.45 1.61 2.49
CA ILE A 151 -12.74 1.70 1.05
C ILE A 151 -11.78 0.78 0.30
N CYS A 152 -12.29 0.05 -0.70
CA CYS A 152 -11.48 -0.70 -1.65
C CYS A 152 -11.84 -0.30 -3.08
N TYR A 153 -10.84 -0.29 -3.98
CA TYR A 153 -11.10 -0.19 -5.41
C TYR A 153 -11.86 -1.44 -5.87
N ASP A 154 -12.78 -1.26 -6.83
CA ASP A 154 -13.55 -2.37 -7.40
C ASP A 154 -13.18 -2.58 -8.88
N TYR A 155 -12.04 -3.19 -9.10
CA TYR A 155 -11.57 -3.51 -10.45
C TYR A 155 -12.39 -4.63 -11.12
N ASP A 156 -13.01 -5.51 -10.35
CA ASP A 156 -13.84 -6.60 -10.89
C ASP A 156 -15.14 -6.09 -11.52
N ILE A 157 -15.74 -5.04 -10.97
CA ILE A 157 -16.98 -4.43 -11.47
C ILE A 157 -16.69 -3.37 -12.55
N TRP A 158 -15.50 -2.78 -12.52
CA TRP A 158 -15.15 -1.67 -13.41
C TRP A 158 -15.41 -1.92 -14.90
N PRO A 159 -15.07 -3.08 -15.51
CA PRO A 159 -15.37 -3.34 -16.91
C PRO A 159 -16.87 -3.32 -17.22
N SER A 160 -17.68 -3.91 -16.33
CA SER A 160 -19.14 -3.92 -16.47
C SER A 160 -19.75 -2.52 -16.33
N PHE A 161 -19.23 -1.74 -15.36
CA PHE A 161 -19.65 -0.35 -15.18
C PHE A 161 -19.31 0.51 -16.41
N LEU A 162 -18.12 0.39 -16.97
CA LEU A 162 -17.74 1.08 -18.21
C LEU A 162 -18.62 0.68 -19.38
N HIS A 163 -18.97 -0.60 -19.48
CA HIS A 163 -19.87 -1.10 -20.52
C HIS A 163 -21.25 -0.42 -20.43
N TYR A 164 -21.81 -0.41 -19.23
CA TYR A 164 -23.09 0.27 -18.94
C TYR A 164 -23.04 1.77 -19.25
N VAL A 165 -22.01 2.49 -18.77
CA VAL A 165 -21.89 3.95 -18.97
C VAL A 165 -21.71 4.31 -20.45
N LYS A 166 -21.03 3.46 -21.24
CA LYS A 166 -20.84 3.66 -22.69
C LYS A 166 -22.05 3.26 -23.53
N GLY A 167 -23.15 2.82 -22.91
CA GLY A 167 -24.37 2.42 -23.60
C GLY A 167 -24.19 1.25 -24.58
N LYS A 168 -23.28 0.34 -24.25
CA LYS A 168 -23.10 -0.90 -24.99
C LYS A 168 -23.80 -2.00 -24.21
N ASP A 169 -24.94 -2.43 -24.70
CA ASP A 169 -25.68 -3.61 -24.20
C ASP A 169 -24.93 -4.91 -24.49
#